data_53d41e8db9e7a351fd18e6c8fa8488d9
#
_entry.id   53d41e8db9e7a351fd18e6c8fa8488d9
#
_cell.length_a   1.000
_cell.length_b   1.000
_cell.length_c   1.000
_cell.angle_alpha   90.00
_cell.angle_beta   90.00
_cell.angle_gamma   90.00
#
_symmetry.space_group_name_H-M   'P 1'
#
loop_
_entity.id
_entity.type
_entity.pdbx_description
1 polymer ?
#
loop_
_entity_poly.entity_id
_entity_poly.type
_entity_poly.pdbx_seq_one_letter_code
_entity_poly.pdbx_strand_id
1 'polypeptide(L)'
;MRNLLNFLLKYNHWFLFVLLEVISLTLLFRFNNYQGSAFFTSANYLAGIVYEASSQVTRYFGLTEVNKNLTARNVELEIEVERLSQALEQYTQDTTGVANLRKEALKDYVLYDARVVNNSITHTNNFITIDKGESDGIRPEMGVVCGNGVVGIVYLTGKHHAIVLPVLNSKSSISCKIKRTSYFGFLKWEGGSSQYAYVKDMPRHSEFSLGDTIVTSGHSAVFPAGIPVGTVDDMKDSHDGLSYLLKVKLFTDFARLNNVKVLESFNGTEQAQLEDSIHSMQP
;
A
#
# COMPACT_ATOMS: atom_id res chain seq x y z
N MET A 1 -7.78 45.78 -46.03
CA MET A 1 -6.35 46.03 -45.83
C MET A 1 -6.02 47.49 -45.40
N ARG A 2 -6.64 48.53 -45.96
CA ARG A 2 -6.40 49.95 -45.58
C ARG A 2 -6.72 50.23 -44.08
N ASN A 3 -7.75 49.64 -43.50
CA ASN A 3 -8.13 49.88 -42.11
C ASN A 3 -7.13 49.26 -41.12
N LEU A 4 -6.50 48.15 -41.45
CA LEU A 4 -5.48 47.48 -40.63
C LEU A 4 -4.17 48.25 -40.61
N LEU A 5 -3.80 48.83 -41.79
CA LEU A 5 -2.62 49.71 -41.93
C LEU A 5 -2.82 51.02 -41.14
N ASN A 6 -4.00 51.62 -41.24
CA ASN A 6 -4.33 52.84 -40.47
C ASN A 6 -4.35 52.61 -38.95
N PHE A 7 -4.78 51.44 -38.50
CA PHE A 7 -4.75 51.02 -37.09
C PHE A 7 -3.28 50.86 -36.61
N LEU A 8 -2.47 50.16 -37.38
CA LEU A 8 -1.03 50.01 -37.09
C LEU A 8 -0.29 51.34 -37.04
N LEU A 9 -0.55 52.28 -37.96
CA LEU A 9 0.05 53.60 -37.99
C LEU A 9 -0.43 54.46 -36.82
N LYS A 10 -1.71 54.37 -36.43
CA LYS A 10 -2.28 55.14 -35.31
C LYS A 10 -1.75 54.68 -33.94
N TYR A 11 -1.42 53.42 -33.78
CA TYR A 11 -0.93 52.85 -32.51
C TYR A 11 0.53 52.39 -32.59
N ASN A 12 1.31 52.94 -33.52
CA ASN A 12 2.71 52.59 -33.76
C ASN A 12 3.58 52.64 -32.47
N HIS A 13 3.37 53.61 -31.62
CA HIS A 13 4.11 53.74 -30.37
C HIS A 13 3.81 52.59 -29.38
N TRP A 14 2.59 52.10 -29.36
CA TRP A 14 2.19 50.97 -28.52
C TRP A 14 2.79 49.63 -29.03
N PHE A 15 2.78 49.44 -30.35
CA PHE A 15 3.39 48.25 -30.96
C PHE A 15 4.91 48.23 -30.76
N LEU A 16 5.55 49.39 -30.91
CA LEU A 16 7.00 49.54 -30.69
C LEU A 16 7.35 49.30 -29.20
N PHE A 17 6.53 49.79 -28.29
CA PHE A 17 6.69 49.55 -26.86
C PHE A 17 6.58 48.05 -26.53
N VAL A 18 5.53 47.39 -26.96
CA VAL A 18 5.33 45.94 -26.73
C VAL A 18 6.46 45.13 -27.37
N LEU A 19 6.92 45.49 -28.57
CA LEU A 19 8.05 44.82 -29.21
C LEU A 19 9.34 44.95 -28.38
N LEU A 20 9.66 46.17 -27.91
CA LEU A 20 10.83 46.40 -27.07
C LEU A 20 10.71 45.67 -25.73
N GLU A 21 9.53 45.61 -25.13
CA GLU A 21 9.25 44.86 -23.90
C GLU A 21 9.51 43.38 -24.06
N VAL A 22 9.00 42.78 -25.15
CA VAL A 22 9.23 41.35 -25.49
C VAL A 22 10.72 41.06 -25.72
N ILE A 23 11.44 41.96 -26.44
CA ILE A 23 12.88 41.82 -26.64
C ILE A 23 13.62 41.91 -25.31
N SER A 24 13.27 42.89 -24.46
CA SER A 24 13.89 43.10 -23.15
C SER A 24 13.68 41.87 -22.24
N LEU A 25 12.45 41.35 -22.16
CA LEU A 25 12.13 40.13 -21.40
C LEU A 25 12.90 38.92 -21.94
N THR A 26 12.97 38.78 -23.26
CA THR A 26 13.71 37.66 -23.88
C THR A 26 15.20 37.72 -23.55
N LEU A 27 15.80 38.91 -23.63
CA LEU A 27 17.20 39.11 -23.27
C LEU A 27 17.45 38.88 -21.76
N LEU A 28 16.54 39.33 -20.91
CA LEU A 28 16.62 39.14 -19.46
C LEU A 28 16.58 37.65 -19.09
N PHE A 29 15.69 36.87 -19.69
CA PHE A 29 15.60 35.45 -19.41
C PHE A 29 16.74 34.64 -20.05
N ARG A 30 17.26 35.07 -21.21
CA ARG A 30 18.29 34.31 -21.95
C ARG A 30 19.71 34.55 -21.41
N PHE A 31 19.99 35.77 -20.89
CA PHE A 31 21.33 36.14 -20.42
C PHE A 31 21.49 36.18 -18.89
N ASN A 32 20.40 36.08 -18.14
CA ASN A 32 20.46 36.09 -16.68
C ASN A 32 19.99 34.79 -16.07
N ASN A 33 20.94 33.87 -15.84
CA ASN A 33 20.69 32.53 -15.27
C ASN A 33 20.05 32.62 -13.87
N TYR A 34 20.27 33.69 -13.11
CA TYR A 34 19.68 33.88 -11.79
C TYR A 34 18.18 34.14 -11.86
N GLN A 35 17.73 34.97 -12.80
CA GLN A 35 16.30 35.27 -12.99
C GLN A 35 15.54 34.06 -13.55
N GLY A 36 16.15 33.30 -14.43
CA GLY A 36 15.58 32.04 -14.93
C GLY A 36 15.37 31.01 -13.81
N SER A 37 16.37 30.84 -12.93
CA SER A 37 16.28 29.93 -11.79
C SER A 37 15.20 30.36 -10.78
N ALA A 38 15.11 31.64 -10.45
CA ALA A 38 14.09 32.19 -9.55
C ALA A 38 12.67 32.01 -10.11
N PHE A 39 12.49 32.21 -11.42
CA PHE A 39 11.21 32.00 -12.10
C PHE A 39 10.79 30.54 -12.07
N PHE A 40 11.68 29.61 -12.40
CA PHE A 40 11.40 28.16 -12.34
C PHE A 40 11.10 27.68 -10.92
N THR A 41 11.80 28.20 -9.91
CA THR A 41 11.54 27.88 -8.51
C THR A 41 10.16 28.39 -8.08
N SER A 42 9.79 29.61 -8.47
CA SER A 42 8.47 30.18 -8.17
C SER A 42 7.33 29.46 -8.91
N ALA A 43 7.56 29.09 -10.17
CA ALA A 43 6.59 28.32 -10.96
C ALA A 43 6.37 26.91 -10.37
N ASN A 44 7.44 26.24 -9.93
CA ASN A 44 7.35 24.96 -9.26
C ASN A 44 6.64 25.06 -7.90
N TYR A 45 6.85 26.14 -7.16
CA TYR A 45 6.14 26.40 -5.90
C TYR A 45 4.64 26.57 -6.12
N LEU A 46 4.24 27.39 -7.12
CA LEU A 46 2.84 27.56 -7.48
C LEU A 46 2.21 26.25 -8.00
N ALA A 47 2.92 25.51 -8.83
CA ALA A 47 2.48 24.19 -9.28
C ALA A 47 2.28 23.24 -8.08
N GLY A 48 3.19 23.27 -7.11
CA GLY A 48 3.06 22.48 -5.87
C GLY A 48 1.79 22.82 -5.09
N ILE A 49 1.46 24.09 -4.92
CA ILE A 49 0.22 24.53 -4.24
C ILE A 49 -1.03 24.05 -5.01
N VAL A 50 -1.03 24.17 -6.33
CA VAL A 50 -2.15 23.71 -7.17
C VAL A 50 -2.32 22.19 -7.10
N TYR A 51 -1.23 21.44 -7.13
CA TYR A 51 -1.25 19.99 -6.97
C TYR A 51 -1.73 19.57 -5.58
N GLU A 52 -1.29 20.27 -4.53
CA GLU A 52 -1.73 20.01 -3.16
C GLU A 52 -3.22 20.29 -2.99
N ALA A 53 -3.72 21.42 -3.48
CA ALA A 53 -5.14 21.75 -3.47
C ALA A 53 -5.98 20.74 -4.27
N SER A 54 -5.52 20.36 -5.47
CA SER A 54 -6.17 19.34 -6.30
C SER A 54 -6.19 17.98 -5.62
N SER A 55 -5.10 17.60 -4.96
CA SER A 55 -5.02 16.32 -4.24
C SER A 55 -5.96 16.26 -3.03
N GLN A 56 -6.17 17.39 -2.34
CA GLN A 56 -7.12 17.48 -1.23
C GLN A 56 -8.58 17.33 -1.73
N VAL A 57 -8.91 17.97 -2.85
CA VAL A 57 -10.24 17.86 -3.46
C VAL A 57 -10.50 16.42 -3.94
N THR A 58 -9.57 15.83 -4.66
CA THR A 58 -9.68 14.43 -5.14
C THR A 58 -9.77 13.45 -3.98
N ARG A 59 -9.06 13.71 -2.88
CA ARG A 59 -9.10 12.92 -1.65
C ARG A 59 -10.48 12.97 -0.99
N TYR A 60 -11.11 14.16 -0.96
CA TYR A 60 -12.45 14.33 -0.38
C TYR A 60 -13.51 13.53 -1.16
N PHE A 61 -13.48 13.55 -2.49
CA PHE A 61 -14.37 12.73 -3.31
C PHE A 61 -14.07 11.23 -3.20
N GLY A 62 -12.79 10.84 -3.07
CA GLY A 62 -12.38 9.46 -2.81
C GLY A 62 -12.84 8.93 -1.44
N LEU A 63 -12.89 9.80 -0.41
CA LEU A 63 -13.32 9.40 0.93
C LEU A 63 -14.80 8.96 0.95
N THR A 64 -15.66 9.59 0.18
CA THR A 64 -17.08 9.23 0.12
C THR A 64 -17.27 7.83 -0.49
N GLU A 65 -16.51 7.51 -1.53
CA GLU A 65 -16.55 6.19 -2.16
C GLU A 65 -15.92 5.11 -1.26
N VAL A 66 -14.78 5.42 -0.63
CA VAL A 66 -14.13 4.53 0.34
C VAL A 66 -15.05 4.28 1.54
N ASN A 67 -15.70 5.32 2.06
CA ASN A 67 -16.64 5.18 3.19
C ASN A 67 -17.86 4.32 2.81
N LYS A 68 -18.41 4.52 1.62
CA LYS A 68 -19.52 3.71 1.09
C LYS A 68 -19.10 2.24 0.94
N ASN A 69 -17.91 1.99 0.39
CA ASN A 69 -17.37 0.64 0.24
C ASN A 69 -17.05 -0.01 1.59
N LEU A 70 -16.52 0.76 2.54
CA LEU A 70 -16.27 0.27 3.91
C LEU A 70 -17.56 -0.05 4.63
N THR A 71 -18.60 0.79 4.48
CA THR A 71 -19.92 0.54 5.08
C THR A 71 -20.56 -0.70 4.48
N ALA A 72 -20.54 -0.85 3.16
CA ALA A 72 -21.05 -2.05 2.49
C ALA A 72 -20.31 -3.32 2.95
N ARG A 73 -18.99 -3.24 3.05
CA ARG A 73 -18.17 -4.37 3.50
C ARG A 73 -18.35 -4.69 4.99
N ASN A 74 -18.58 -3.66 5.83
CA ASN A 74 -18.92 -3.89 7.24
C ASN A 74 -20.25 -4.64 7.36
N VAL A 75 -21.28 -4.22 6.62
CA VAL A 75 -22.58 -4.91 6.60
C VAL A 75 -22.44 -6.35 6.09
N GLU A 76 -21.66 -6.57 5.02
CA GLU A 76 -21.38 -7.92 4.51
C GLU A 76 -20.68 -8.80 5.54
N LEU A 77 -19.68 -8.25 6.21
CA LEU A 77 -18.96 -8.95 7.27
C LEU A 77 -19.85 -9.22 8.50
N GLU A 78 -20.73 -8.29 8.85
CA GLU A 78 -21.71 -8.48 9.93
C GLU A 78 -22.68 -9.62 9.60
N ILE A 79 -23.21 -9.66 8.39
CA ILE A 79 -24.07 -10.74 7.91
C ILE A 79 -23.31 -12.09 7.92
N GLU A 80 -22.06 -12.13 7.46
CA GLU A 80 -21.27 -13.36 7.44
C GLU A 80 -20.93 -13.82 8.87
N VAL A 81 -20.60 -12.90 9.79
CA VAL A 81 -20.38 -13.21 11.21
C VAL A 81 -21.65 -13.75 11.85
N GLU A 82 -22.81 -13.15 11.58
CA GLU A 82 -24.10 -13.61 12.10
C GLU A 82 -24.42 -15.00 11.56
N ARG A 83 -24.23 -15.26 10.27
CA ARG A 83 -24.44 -16.56 9.63
C ARG A 83 -23.53 -17.64 10.20
N LEU A 84 -22.24 -17.30 10.41
CA LEU A 84 -21.27 -18.23 11.01
C LEU A 84 -21.59 -18.48 12.50
N SER A 85 -22.04 -17.46 13.21
CA SER A 85 -22.47 -17.57 14.61
C SER A 85 -23.66 -18.51 14.74
N GLN A 86 -24.68 -18.33 13.89
CA GLN A 86 -25.87 -19.20 13.88
C GLN A 86 -25.52 -20.65 13.49
N ALA A 87 -24.60 -20.84 12.52
CA ALA A 87 -24.12 -22.15 12.16
C ALA A 87 -23.36 -22.83 13.31
N LEU A 88 -22.55 -22.06 14.04
CA LEU A 88 -21.82 -22.59 15.20
C LEU A 88 -22.74 -22.89 16.39
N GLU A 89 -23.78 -22.09 16.62
CA GLU A 89 -24.81 -22.34 17.64
C GLU A 89 -25.54 -23.65 17.36
N GLN A 90 -25.82 -23.95 16.08
CA GLN A 90 -26.43 -25.23 15.70
C GLN A 90 -25.52 -26.43 15.98
N TYR A 91 -24.18 -26.25 15.93
CA TYR A 91 -23.22 -27.33 16.18
C TYR A 91 -22.80 -27.48 17.65
N THR A 92 -22.79 -26.38 18.43
CA THR A 92 -22.16 -26.39 19.77
C THR A 92 -23.10 -26.10 20.93
N GLN A 93 -24.31 -25.61 20.69
CA GLN A 93 -25.26 -25.14 21.74
C GLN A 93 -24.64 -24.12 22.74
N ASP A 94 -23.52 -23.48 22.38
CA ASP A 94 -22.79 -22.55 23.23
C ASP A 94 -22.54 -21.20 22.53
N THR A 95 -23.34 -20.20 22.90
CA THR A 95 -23.32 -18.83 22.35
C THR A 95 -22.11 -18.01 22.78
N THR A 96 -21.41 -18.40 23.82
CA THR A 96 -20.27 -17.67 24.40
C THR A 96 -18.95 -17.92 23.63
N GLY A 97 -18.86 -19.05 22.90
CA GLY A 97 -17.62 -19.46 22.22
C GLY A 97 -17.16 -18.54 21.09
N VAL A 98 -18.09 -18.06 20.25
CA VAL A 98 -17.72 -17.30 19.03
C VAL A 98 -17.22 -15.88 19.34
N ALA A 99 -17.85 -15.19 20.28
CA ALA A 99 -17.42 -13.87 20.74
C ALA A 99 -16.03 -13.94 21.40
N ASN A 100 -15.76 -15.03 22.09
CA ASN A 100 -14.48 -15.28 22.74
C ASN A 100 -13.39 -15.61 21.73
N LEU A 101 -13.64 -16.42 20.69
CA LEU A 101 -12.66 -16.72 19.62
C LEU A 101 -12.22 -15.47 18.84
N ARG A 102 -13.15 -14.55 18.58
CA ARG A 102 -12.82 -13.27 17.92
C ARG A 102 -12.00 -12.35 18.82
N LYS A 103 -12.31 -12.32 20.10
CA LYS A 103 -11.59 -11.54 21.11
C LYS A 103 -10.21 -12.16 21.40
N GLU A 104 -10.11 -13.47 21.31
CA GLU A 104 -8.88 -14.23 21.51
C GLU A 104 -7.91 -14.07 20.35
N ALA A 105 -8.39 -14.11 19.11
CA ALA A 105 -7.55 -13.93 17.91
C ALA A 105 -6.92 -12.53 17.78
N LEU A 106 -7.53 -11.50 18.39
CA LEU A 106 -7.01 -10.12 18.42
C LEU A 106 -6.38 -9.72 19.75
N LYS A 107 -6.44 -10.60 20.76
CA LYS A 107 -5.98 -10.31 22.13
C LYS A 107 -4.47 -10.09 22.21
N ASP A 108 -3.74 -10.68 21.27
CA ASP A 108 -2.28 -10.64 21.22
C ASP A 108 -1.74 -9.56 20.26
N TYR A 109 -2.60 -8.68 19.73
CA TYR A 109 -2.19 -7.64 18.78
C TYR A 109 -2.68 -6.26 19.19
N VAL A 110 -1.77 -5.28 19.15
CA VAL A 110 -2.09 -3.85 19.22
C VAL A 110 -2.10 -3.27 17.81
N LEU A 111 -3.07 -2.38 17.56
CA LEU A 111 -3.26 -1.73 16.27
C LEU A 111 -2.96 -0.24 16.39
N TYR A 112 -2.01 0.25 15.60
CA TYR A 112 -1.69 1.67 15.47
C TYR A 112 -2.22 2.19 14.13
N ASP A 113 -3.03 3.24 14.17
CA ASP A 113 -3.49 3.92 12.95
C ASP A 113 -2.38 4.82 12.40
N ALA A 114 -2.12 4.71 11.09
CA ALA A 114 -1.13 5.51 10.40
C ALA A 114 -1.61 5.90 9.00
N ARG A 115 -1.03 6.99 8.46
CA ARG A 115 -1.29 7.45 7.11
C ARG A 115 -0.05 7.28 6.24
N VAL A 116 -0.28 6.96 4.99
CA VAL A 116 0.79 6.92 3.99
C VAL A 116 1.13 8.35 3.58
N VAL A 117 2.40 8.71 3.77
CA VAL A 117 2.97 10.02 3.41
C VAL A 117 3.65 9.95 2.04
N ASN A 118 4.32 8.83 1.75
CA ASN A 118 4.96 8.59 0.46
C ASN A 118 4.79 7.13 0.05
N ASN A 119 4.60 6.89 -1.25
CA ASN A 119 4.35 5.57 -1.80
C ASN A 119 5.00 5.43 -3.18
N SER A 120 5.79 4.40 -3.36
CA SER A 120 6.41 4.00 -4.62
C SER A 120 5.83 2.66 -5.08
N ILE A 121 5.45 2.57 -6.37
CA ILE A 121 4.87 1.35 -6.96
C ILE A 121 5.50 0.98 -8.32
N THR A 122 6.43 1.80 -8.82
CA THR A 122 6.97 1.67 -10.19
C THR A 122 8.38 1.13 -10.23
N HIS A 123 9.04 0.98 -9.09
CA HIS A 123 10.42 0.49 -8.99
C HIS A 123 10.45 -1.00 -8.64
N THR A 124 11.58 -1.63 -8.82
CA THR A 124 11.83 -3.02 -8.37
C THR A 124 11.90 -3.10 -6.84
N ASN A 125 12.40 -2.05 -6.20
CA ASN A 125 12.49 -1.91 -4.74
C ASN A 125 11.60 -0.73 -4.30
N ASN A 126 10.32 -0.98 -4.17
CA ASN A 126 9.37 0.01 -3.68
C ASN A 126 9.42 0.12 -2.16
N PHE A 127 9.12 1.32 -1.65
CA PHE A 127 8.97 1.59 -0.23
C PHE A 127 7.77 2.48 0.00
N ILE A 128 7.17 2.36 1.18
CA ILE A 128 6.08 3.20 1.65
C ILE A 128 6.54 3.91 2.90
N THR A 129 6.28 5.22 3.03
CA THR A 129 6.55 5.97 4.25
C THR A 129 5.23 6.27 4.95
N ILE A 130 5.18 6.03 6.25
CA ILE A 130 4.01 6.31 7.11
C ILE A 130 4.34 7.43 8.11
N ASP A 131 3.29 8.17 8.55
CA ASP A 131 3.36 9.32 9.46
C ASP A 131 3.44 8.91 10.95
N LYS A 132 3.92 7.70 11.22
CA LYS A 132 4.11 7.15 12.56
C LYS A 132 5.52 6.56 12.68
N GLY A 133 6.15 6.77 13.84
CA GLY A 133 7.50 6.32 14.11
C GLY A 133 7.70 5.80 15.53
N GLU A 134 8.94 5.78 15.99
CA GLU A 134 9.32 5.29 17.32
C GLU A 134 8.58 6.02 18.45
N SER A 135 8.35 7.35 18.30
CA SER A 135 7.59 8.14 19.29
C SER A 135 6.14 7.69 19.45
N ASP A 136 5.60 7.01 18.44
CA ASP A 136 4.24 6.48 18.40
C ASP A 136 4.19 4.98 18.76
N GLY A 137 5.33 4.37 19.09
CA GLY A 137 5.43 2.95 19.44
C GLY A 137 5.71 2.03 18.24
N ILE A 138 5.96 2.58 17.04
CA ILE A 138 6.26 1.77 15.85
C ILE A 138 7.69 1.26 15.92
N ARG A 139 7.87 -0.03 15.62
CA ARG A 139 9.16 -0.74 15.59
C ARG A 139 9.34 -1.48 14.27
N PRO A 140 10.59 -1.78 13.87
CA PRO A 140 10.86 -2.71 12.78
C PRO A 140 10.15 -4.06 13.00
N GLU A 141 9.85 -4.76 11.90
CA GLU A 141 9.20 -6.07 11.86
C GLU A 141 7.71 -6.08 12.24
N MET A 142 7.11 -4.94 12.57
CA MET A 142 5.66 -4.84 12.70
C MET A 142 4.96 -5.03 11.35
N GLY A 143 3.84 -5.75 11.34
CA GLY A 143 3.02 -5.94 10.16
C GLY A 143 2.22 -4.68 9.80
N VAL A 144 2.03 -4.43 8.51
CA VAL A 144 1.21 -3.31 8.03
C VAL A 144 0.09 -3.83 7.15
N VAL A 145 -1.14 -3.42 7.47
CA VAL A 145 -2.36 -3.84 6.76
C VAL A 145 -3.22 -2.62 6.40
N CYS A 146 -4.11 -2.80 5.44
CA CYS A 146 -5.18 -1.85 5.15
C CYS A 146 -6.55 -2.53 5.26
N GLY A 147 -7.63 -1.80 5.04
CA GLY A 147 -8.98 -2.36 5.08
C GLY A 147 -9.22 -3.55 4.13
N ASN A 148 -8.41 -3.67 3.07
CA ASN A 148 -8.55 -4.71 2.06
C ASN A 148 -7.59 -5.89 2.25
N GLY A 149 -6.48 -5.72 2.99
CA GLY A 149 -5.52 -6.80 3.18
C GLY A 149 -4.13 -6.35 3.59
N VAL A 150 -3.17 -7.24 3.37
CA VAL A 150 -1.76 -7.01 3.72
C VAL A 150 -1.15 -5.92 2.84
N VAL A 151 -0.39 -5.03 3.47
CA VAL A 151 0.40 -3.99 2.79
C VAL A 151 1.89 -4.33 2.77
N GLY A 152 2.47 -4.71 3.91
CA GLY A 152 3.89 -4.99 4.03
C GLY A 152 4.35 -5.10 5.47
N ILE A 153 5.63 -4.90 5.70
CA ILE A 153 6.30 -5.02 7.02
C ILE A 153 7.10 -3.74 7.27
N VAL A 154 7.10 -3.21 8.48
CA VAL A 154 7.94 -2.07 8.88
C VAL A 154 9.41 -2.48 8.77
N TYR A 155 10.17 -1.78 7.95
CA TYR A 155 11.58 -2.06 7.68
C TYR A 155 12.52 -1.20 8.50
N LEU A 156 12.25 0.11 8.56
CA LEU A 156 13.06 1.08 9.32
C LEU A 156 12.13 2.04 10.03
N THR A 157 12.53 2.46 11.23
CA THR A 157 11.83 3.48 12.01
C THR A 157 12.72 4.67 12.27
N GLY A 158 12.14 5.85 12.14
CA GLY A 158 12.68 7.10 12.62
C GLY A 158 11.78 7.65 13.72
N LYS A 159 12.13 8.81 14.28
CA LYS A 159 11.40 9.39 15.42
C LYS A 159 9.89 9.58 15.16
N HIS A 160 9.51 10.09 13.98
CA HIS A 160 8.13 10.45 13.63
C HIS A 160 7.61 9.78 12.36
N HIS A 161 8.43 9.01 11.66
CA HIS A 161 8.07 8.32 10.43
C HIS A 161 8.67 6.92 10.43
N ALA A 162 8.04 6.00 9.72
CA ALA A 162 8.61 4.69 9.46
C ALA A 162 8.54 4.35 7.97
N ILE A 163 9.48 3.53 7.54
CA ILE A 163 9.56 2.99 6.18
C ILE A 163 9.05 1.56 6.22
N VAL A 164 8.06 1.29 5.39
CA VAL A 164 7.45 -0.03 5.21
C VAL A 164 8.01 -0.66 3.95
N LEU A 165 8.39 -1.92 4.03
CA LEU A 165 8.71 -2.80 2.91
C LEU A 165 7.39 -3.40 2.41
N PRO A 166 6.80 -2.91 1.31
CA PRO A 166 5.51 -3.40 0.84
C PRO A 166 5.62 -4.78 0.20
N VAL A 167 4.48 -5.45 0.00
CA VAL A 167 4.40 -6.65 -0.85
C VAL A 167 5.05 -6.42 -2.22
N LEU A 168 4.93 -5.20 -2.78
CA LEU A 168 5.51 -4.81 -4.08
C LEU A 168 7.01 -4.50 -4.01
N ASN A 169 7.77 -5.30 -3.28
CA ASN A 169 9.21 -5.19 -3.21
C ASN A 169 9.84 -6.58 -3.40
N SER A 170 10.91 -6.68 -4.19
CA SER A 170 11.57 -7.94 -4.51
C SER A 170 12.13 -8.67 -3.27
N LYS A 171 12.43 -7.93 -2.20
CA LYS A 171 12.92 -8.46 -0.92
C LYS A 171 11.81 -8.89 0.03
N SER A 172 10.55 -8.52 -0.27
CA SER A 172 9.41 -8.89 0.56
C SER A 172 9.12 -10.39 0.44
N SER A 173 8.86 -11.03 1.57
CA SER A 173 8.47 -12.43 1.66
C SER A 173 7.47 -12.59 2.80
N ILE A 174 6.21 -12.91 2.47
CA ILE A 174 5.15 -13.02 3.47
C ILE A 174 4.58 -14.43 3.42
N SER A 175 4.54 -15.09 4.57
CA SER A 175 3.99 -16.44 4.68
C SER A 175 2.48 -16.43 4.53
N CYS A 176 1.98 -17.14 3.52
CA CYS A 176 0.58 -17.17 3.13
C CYS A 176 0.08 -18.60 2.96
N LYS A 177 -1.23 -18.78 3.12
CA LYS A 177 -1.91 -20.05 2.85
C LYS A 177 -3.20 -19.84 2.08
N ILE A 178 -3.69 -20.88 1.46
CA ILE A 178 -5.04 -20.92 0.92
C ILE A 178 -6.01 -21.01 2.10
N LYS A 179 -7.05 -20.16 2.15
CA LYS A 179 -7.95 -20.01 3.31
C LYS A 179 -8.53 -21.33 3.82
N ARG A 180 -8.81 -22.30 2.91
CA ARG A 180 -9.43 -23.58 3.23
C ARG A 180 -8.46 -24.72 3.54
N THR A 181 -7.15 -24.47 3.39
CA THR A 181 -6.13 -25.51 3.56
C THR A 181 -5.12 -25.12 4.64
N SER A 182 -4.33 -26.10 5.08
CA SER A 182 -3.20 -25.86 6.00
C SER A 182 -1.87 -25.68 5.27
N TYR A 183 -1.86 -25.85 3.94
CA TYR A 183 -0.63 -25.70 3.15
C TYR A 183 -0.28 -24.23 2.98
N PHE A 184 0.97 -23.90 3.20
CA PHE A 184 1.49 -22.55 3.12
C PHE A 184 2.59 -22.42 2.06
N GLY A 185 2.82 -21.21 1.63
CA GLY A 185 3.89 -20.80 0.74
C GLY A 185 4.28 -19.36 1.04
N PHE A 186 5.15 -18.79 0.23
CA PHE A 186 5.68 -17.46 0.43
C PHE A 186 5.27 -16.53 -0.71
N LEU A 187 4.56 -15.46 -0.34
CA LEU A 187 4.19 -14.41 -1.28
C LEU A 187 5.42 -13.58 -1.60
N LYS A 188 5.75 -13.51 -2.89
CA LYS A 188 6.85 -12.71 -3.43
C LYS A 188 6.39 -11.93 -4.64
N TRP A 189 6.93 -10.73 -4.81
CA TRP A 189 6.68 -9.91 -5.99
C TRP A 189 7.89 -9.95 -6.92
N GLU A 190 7.63 -10.18 -8.19
CA GLU A 190 8.67 -10.33 -9.23
C GLU A 190 8.77 -9.11 -10.16
N GLY A 191 8.09 -8.01 -9.79
CA GLY A 191 8.04 -6.81 -10.62
C GLY A 191 6.87 -6.79 -11.62
N GLY A 192 6.82 -5.76 -12.42
CA GLY A 192 5.88 -5.56 -13.52
C GLY A 192 4.56 -4.96 -13.08
N SER A 193 3.66 -5.70 -12.48
CA SER A 193 2.32 -5.22 -12.12
C SER A 193 2.17 -5.00 -10.62
N SER A 194 1.54 -3.88 -10.25
CA SER A 194 1.17 -3.60 -8.85
C SER A 194 -0.06 -4.37 -8.37
N GLN A 195 -0.74 -5.10 -9.25
CA GLN A 195 -1.96 -5.85 -8.94
C GLN A 195 -1.71 -7.33 -8.67
N TYR A 196 -0.54 -7.86 -9.04
CA TYR A 196 -0.24 -9.29 -8.97
C TYR A 196 1.05 -9.54 -8.22
N ALA A 197 1.05 -10.61 -7.43
CA ALA A 197 2.22 -11.21 -6.82
C ALA A 197 2.17 -12.73 -6.99
N TYR A 198 3.19 -13.43 -6.52
CA TYR A 198 3.29 -14.87 -6.69
C TYR A 198 3.49 -15.56 -5.34
N VAL A 199 2.69 -16.61 -5.07
CA VAL A 199 2.97 -17.49 -3.93
C VAL A 199 3.83 -18.64 -4.44
N LYS A 200 5.03 -18.74 -3.89
CA LYS A 200 6.03 -19.78 -4.17
C LYS A 200 5.97 -20.87 -3.12
N ASP A 201 6.58 -21.99 -3.44
CA ASP A 201 6.78 -23.14 -2.55
C ASP A 201 5.46 -23.77 -2.06
N MET A 202 4.38 -23.65 -2.85
CA MET A 202 3.13 -24.31 -2.56
C MET A 202 3.24 -25.80 -2.90
N PRO A 203 3.07 -26.74 -1.94
CA PRO A 203 3.24 -28.18 -2.20
C PRO A 203 2.33 -28.69 -3.32
N ARG A 204 2.81 -29.60 -4.16
CA ARG A 204 2.03 -30.16 -5.29
C ARG A 204 0.78 -30.95 -4.90
N HIS A 205 0.73 -31.46 -3.69
CA HIS A 205 -0.44 -32.17 -3.16
C HIS A 205 -1.47 -31.22 -2.54
N SER A 206 -1.27 -29.90 -2.66
CA SER A 206 -2.27 -28.90 -2.21
C SER A 206 -3.46 -28.91 -3.16
N GLU A 207 -4.64 -29.08 -2.60
CA GLU A 207 -5.91 -28.95 -3.33
C GLU A 207 -6.35 -27.50 -3.31
N PHE A 208 -6.50 -26.90 -4.49
CA PHE A 208 -7.00 -25.53 -4.64
C PHE A 208 -7.68 -25.35 -6.00
N SER A 209 -8.42 -24.26 -6.11
CA SER A 209 -9.12 -23.86 -7.34
C SER A 209 -8.79 -22.40 -7.68
N LEU A 210 -8.89 -22.04 -8.96
CA LEU A 210 -8.85 -20.64 -9.37
C LEU A 210 -9.96 -19.86 -8.67
N GLY A 211 -9.64 -18.66 -8.18
CA GLY A 211 -10.54 -17.85 -7.36
C GLY A 211 -10.46 -18.12 -5.86
N ASP A 212 -9.71 -19.12 -5.40
CA ASP A 212 -9.52 -19.37 -3.97
C ASP A 212 -8.81 -18.19 -3.31
N THR A 213 -9.24 -17.88 -2.08
CA THR A 213 -8.68 -16.77 -1.30
C THR A 213 -7.37 -17.19 -0.64
N ILE A 214 -6.35 -16.36 -0.83
CA ILE A 214 -5.07 -16.43 -0.13
C ILE A 214 -5.13 -15.50 1.09
N VAL A 215 -4.69 -16.03 2.23
CA VAL A 215 -4.61 -15.32 3.51
C VAL A 215 -3.24 -15.54 4.15
N THR A 216 -2.89 -14.72 5.14
CA THR A 216 -1.68 -14.96 5.96
C THR A 216 -1.78 -16.30 6.67
N SER A 217 -0.66 -17.01 6.77
CA SER A 217 -0.62 -18.36 7.35
C SER A 217 -0.69 -18.38 8.87
N GLY A 218 -0.19 -17.31 9.52
CA GLY A 218 0.04 -17.27 10.96
C GLY A 218 1.34 -17.95 11.43
N HIS A 219 2.18 -18.42 10.49
CA HIS A 219 3.50 -19.00 10.80
C HIS A 219 4.61 -17.94 10.96
N SER A 220 4.27 -16.68 10.91
CA SER A 220 5.16 -15.55 11.13
C SER A 220 4.71 -14.78 12.37
N ALA A 221 5.65 -14.34 13.18
CA ALA A 221 5.42 -13.44 14.32
C ALA A 221 4.81 -12.08 13.91
N VAL A 222 4.86 -11.74 12.60
CA VAL A 222 4.47 -10.44 12.05
C VAL A 222 2.96 -10.33 11.82
N PHE A 223 2.34 -11.38 11.29
CA PHE A 223 0.91 -11.37 10.94
C PHE A 223 0.15 -12.51 11.59
N PRO A 224 -1.02 -12.25 12.20
CA PRO A 224 -1.94 -13.31 12.58
C PRO A 224 -2.41 -14.11 11.36
N ALA A 225 -2.87 -15.32 11.59
CA ALA A 225 -3.50 -16.11 10.54
C ALA A 225 -4.80 -15.45 10.06
N GLY A 226 -5.06 -15.51 8.73
CA GLY A 226 -6.36 -15.16 8.18
C GLY A 226 -6.48 -13.74 7.63
N ILE A 227 -5.44 -12.89 7.67
CA ILE A 227 -5.51 -11.59 7.00
C ILE A 227 -5.57 -11.79 5.47
N PRO A 228 -6.54 -11.17 4.77
CA PRO A 228 -6.68 -11.30 3.33
C PRO A 228 -5.43 -10.80 2.59
N VAL A 229 -5.05 -11.51 1.52
CA VAL A 229 -3.93 -11.14 0.63
C VAL A 229 -4.43 -10.93 -0.79
N GLY A 230 -5.17 -11.89 -1.32
CA GLY A 230 -5.68 -11.85 -2.69
C GLY A 230 -6.42 -13.13 -3.08
N THR A 231 -6.64 -13.29 -4.38
CA THR A 231 -7.25 -14.49 -4.97
C THR A 231 -6.30 -15.14 -5.97
N VAL A 232 -6.34 -16.46 -6.07
CA VAL A 232 -5.61 -17.23 -7.08
C VAL A 232 -6.16 -16.89 -8.46
N ASP A 233 -5.34 -16.26 -9.31
CA ASP A 233 -5.67 -15.86 -10.68
C ASP A 233 -5.21 -16.91 -11.70
N ASP A 234 -4.02 -17.47 -11.51
CA ASP A 234 -3.40 -18.45 -12.41
C ASP A 234 -2.42 -19.33 -11.62
N MET A 235 -2.07 -20.48 -12.18
CA MET A 235 -1.07 -21.36 -11.61
C MET A 235 -0.09 -21.86 -12.65
N LYS A 236 1.15 -22.09 -12.24
CA LYS A 236 2.19 -22.72 -13.06
C LYS A 236 2.95 -23.73 -12.22
N ASP A 237 3.50 -24.72 -12.89
CA ASP A 237 4.50 -25.59 -12.26
C ASP A 237 5.75 -24.78 -11.95
N SER A 238 6.28 -24.95 -10.77
CA SER A 238 7.59 -24.40 -10.42
C SER A 238 8.69 -25.14 -11.22
N HIS A 239 9.78 -24.44 -11.49
CA HIS A 239 10.92 -25.02 -12.23
C HIS A 239 11.59 -26.21 -11.48
N ASP A 240 11.35 -26.34 -10.19
CA ASP A 240 11.85 -27.45 -9.36
C ASP A 240 11.05 -28.75 -9.51
N GLY A 241 9.87 -28.68 -10.15
CA GLY A 241 8.98 -29.82 -10.30
C GLY A 241 8.34 -30.34 -9.01
N LEU A 242 8.58 -29.71 -7.86
CA LEU A 242 8.13 -30.14 -6.52
C LEU A 242 7.00 -29.26 -5.96
N SER A 243 6.88 -28.03 -6.45
CA SER A 243 5.93 -27.04 -5.97
C SER A 243 5.13 -26.38 -7.09
N TYR A 244 4.06 -25.66 -6.73
CA TYR A 244 3.31 -24.78 -7.60
C TYR A 244 3.73 -23.32 -7.37
N LEU A 245 3.73 -22.55 -8.46
CA LEU A 245 3.80 -21.11 -8.46
C LEU A 245 2.40 -20.55 -8.72
N LEU A 246 1.77 -19.95 -7.69
CA LEU A 246 0.43 -19.38 -7.82
C LEU A 246 0.53 -17.89 -8.10
N LYS A 247 -0.08 -17.45 -9.21
CA LYS A 247 -0.28 -16.03 -9.48
C LYS A 247 -1.48 -15.53 -8.69
N VAL A 248 -1.28 -14.52 -7.87
CA VAL A 248 -2.28 -14.00 -6.93
C VAL A 248 -2.64 -12.57 -7.32
N LYS A 249 -3.92 -12.31 -7.53
CA LYS A 249 -4.46 -10.96 -7.68
C LYS A 249 -4.65 -10.37 -6.29
N LEU A 250 -3.88 -9.33 -5.98
CA LEU A 250 -3.88 -8.69 -4.66
C LEU A 250 -5.18 -7.93 -4.39
N PHE A 251 -5.67 -7.98 -3.15
CA PHE A 251 -6.81 -7.18 -2.70
C PHE A 251 -6.43 -5.75 -2.38
N THR A 252 -5.17 -5.51 -1.98
CA THR A 252 -4.65 -4.18 -1.67
C THR A 252 -4.41 -3.40 -2.95
N ASP A 253 -5.08 -2.26 -3.10
CA ASP A 253 -4.80 -1.30 -4.16
C ASP A 253 -3.66 -0.37 -3.70
N PHE A 254 -2.44 -0.73 -4.07
CA PHE A 254 -1.25 0.04 -3.71
C PHE A 254 -1.21 1.43 -4.36
N ALA A 255 -1.90 1.65 -5.48
CA ALA A 255 -1.94 2.96 -6.13
C ALA A 255 -2.80 3.98 -5.36
N ARG A 256 -3.74 3.51 -4.53
CA ARG A 256 -4.68 4.34 -3.76
C ARG A 256 -4.54 4.18 -2.25
N LEU A 257 -3.40 3.70 -1.79
CA LEU A 257 -3.15 3.44 -0.38
C LEU A 257 -2.96 4.76 0.39
N ASN A 258 -3.88 5.07 1.30
CA ASN A 258 -3.85 6.28 2.12
C ASN A 258 -3.76 5.98 3.63
N ASN A 259 -4.62 5.08 4.14
CA ASN A 259 -4.70 4.74 5.55
C ASN A 259 -4.27 3.29 5.75
N VAL A 260 -3.45 3.06 6.75
CA VAL A 260 -2.95 1.74 7.11
C VAL A 260 -3.03 1.57 8.64
N LYS A 261 -3.00 0.31 9.07
CA LYS A 261 -2.86 -0.05 10.48
C LYS A 261 -1.58 -0.84 10.64
N VAL A 262 -0.80 -0.49 11.64
CA VAL A 262 0.39 -1.24 12.03
C VAL A 262 0.01 -2.20 13.15
N LEU A 263 0.40 -3.46 12.99
CA LEU A 263 0.12 -4.56 13.91
C LEU A 263 1.36 -4.82 14.76
N GLU A 264 1.23 -4.75 16.06
CA GLU A 264 2.24 -5.22 17.02
C GLU A 264 1.78 -6.53 17.63
N SER A 265 2.58 -7.58 17.53
CA SER A 265 2.37 -8.85 18.22
C SER A 265 3.08 -8.84 19.56
N PHE A 266 2.38 -9.12 20.65
CA PHE A 266 3.01 -9.22 21.97
C PHE A 266 3.99 -10.39 22.09
N ASN A 267 3.71 -11.51 21.41
CA ASN A 267 4.55 -12.71 21.43
C ASN A 267 5.60 -12.72 20.32
N GLY A 268 5.47 -11.85 19.34
CA GLY A 268 6.36 -11.81 18.16
C GLY A 268 7.79 -11.42 18.48
N THR A 269 7.97 -10.56 19.47
CA THR A 269 9.31 -10.10 19.87
C THR A 269 10.15 -11.22 20.48
N GLU A 270 9.55 -12.09 21.28
CA GLU A 270 10.24 -13.24 21.90
C GLU A 270 10.56 -14.31 20.85
N GLN A 271 9.63 -14.61 19.96
CA GLN A 271 9.83 -15.57 18.87
C GLN A 271 10.93 -15.10 17.91
N ALA A 272 10.92 -13.83 17.48
CA ALA A 272 11.94 -13.26 16.61
C ALA A 272 13.35 -13.31 17.27
N GLN A 273 13.45 -12.99 18.56
CA GLN A 273 14.74 -13.09 19.29
C GLN A 273 15.27 -14.53 19.38
N LEU A 274 14.37 -15.51 19.50
CA LEU A 274 14.76 -16.92 19.51
C LEU A 274 15.20 -17.39 18.11
N GLU A 275 14.52 -16.97 17.06
CA GLU A 275 14.85 -17.30 15.67
C GLU A 275 16.19 -16.66 15.26
N ASP A 276 16.45 -15.40 15.62
CA ASP A 276 17.72 -14.70 15.37
C ASP A 276 18.89 -15.37 16.12
N SER A 277 18.65 -15.85 17.34
CA SER A 277 19.68 -16.57 18.09
C SER A 277 20.06 -17.90 17.43
N ILE A 278 19.13 -18.59 16.79
CA ILE A 278 19.41 -19.79 16.01
C ILE A 278 20.22 -19.48 14.74
N HIS A 279 19.86 -18.38 14.03
CA HIS A 279 20.60 -17.94 12.84
C HIS A 279 22.04 -17.53 13.14
N SER A 280 22.27 -16.93 14.31
CA SER A 280 23.62 -16.58 14.75
C SER A 280 24.48 -17.78 15.19
N MET A 281 23.85 -18.95 15.44
CA MET A 281 24.54 -20.21 15.83
C MET A 281 24.83 -21.13 14.64
N GLN A 282 24.33 -20.83 13.44
CA GLN A 282 24.68 -21.59 12.24
C GLN A 282 25.98 -21.01 11.64
N PRO A 283 27.04 -21.84 11.45
CA PRO A 283 28.34 -21.41 10.95
C PRO A 283 28.34 -20.98 9.49
#